data_84e0416ec0cb16816d0120ac9399795a
#
_entry.id   84e0416ec0cb16816d0120ac9399795a
#
_cell.length_a   1.000
_cell.length_b   1.000
_cell.length_c   1.000
_cell.angle_alpha   90.00
_cell.angle_beta   90.00
_cell.angle_gamma   90.00
#
_symmetry.space_group_name_H-M   'P 1'
#
loop_
_entity.id
_entity.type
_entity.pdbx_description
1 polymer ?
#
loop_
_entity_poly.entity_id
_entity_poly.type
_entity_poly.pdbx_seq_one_letter_code
_entity_poly.pdbx_strand_id
1 'polypeptide(L)'
;MKFKIQKKISLFFLSLIICSLPFNYYAKIKNDTIKIVSWNIQMIPKIYAPFTKLARKKQKVRTPKIIQYLNSTNFDIIVLQEVFDKSISKKFKNDLKIKYPYCLMPQKEDFKFKLSSGVMILSKYPLKLIKPVIFDVSKKSDKGAQKGCSLVEIKINNKKLLLGGTHLDSKSPESRSLQYKLIAENITKPFLNDSVPLLLAGDFNTNFNTAEYDSMMVNLKLNNYELNDDRPYTFDEFNTWNSKGYKSWIDYIFYQKSRRIKILDQYVLRPVMKFKKSKMDLADHYQLVLEIVIR
;
A
#
# COMPACT_ATOMS: atom_id res chain seq x y z
N MET A 1 38.27 -35.54 41.57
CA MET A 1 36.93 -34.95 41.66
C MET A 1 36.79 -33.55 41.03
N LYS A 2 37.88 -32.77 40.85
CA LYS A 2 37.83 -31.39 40.29
C LYS A 2 37.67 -31.33 38.75
N PHE A 3 38.08 -32.33 37.99
CA PHE A 3 38.02 -32.32 36.52
C PHE A 3 36.60 -32.59 35.93
N LYS A 4 35.71 -33.27 36.66
CA LYS A 4 34.34 -33.52 36.18
C LYS A 4 33.37 -32.31 36.29
N ILE A 5 33.66 -31.39 37.23
CA ILE A 5 32.80 -30.20 37.44
C ILE A 5 33.06 -29.15 36.36
N GLN A 6 34.32 -28.97 35.92
CA GLN A 6 34.64 -27.98 34.85
C GLN A 6 34.05 -28.36 33.49
N LYS A 7 34.00 -29.65 33.13
CA LYS A 7 33.34 -30.08 31.87
C LYS A 7 31.83 -29.88 31.86
N LYS A 8 31.15 -30.05 33.00
CA LYS A 8 29.70 -29.77 33.09
C LYS A 8 29.33 -28.29 33.00
N ILE A 9 30.14 -27.41 33.56
CA ILE A 9 29.95 -25.96 33.49
C ILE A 9 30.16 -25.45 32.04
N SER A 10 31.16 -25.96 31.35
CA SER A 10 31.44 -25.62 29.95
C SER A 10 30.31 -26.03 28.99
N LEU A 11 29.72 -27.22 29.20
CA LEU A 11 28.57 -27.67 28.41
C LEU A 11 27.29 -26.86 28.71
N PHE A 12 27.10 -26.42 29.96
CA PHE A 12 25.94 -25.63 30.33
C PHE A 12 26.03 -24.21 29.74
N PHE A 13 27.20 -23.59 29.71
CA PHE A 13 27.41 -22.32 29.04
C PHE A 13 27.30 -22.40 27.52
N LEU A 14 27.73 -23.52 26.90
CA LEU A 14 27.61 -23.70 25.46
C LEU A 14 26.15 -23.93 25.04
N SER A 15 25.34 -24.63 25.85
CA SER A 15 23.89 -24.78 25.59
C SER A 15 23.09 -23.49 25.76
N LEU A 16 23.50 -22.61 26.69
CA LEU A 16 22.87 -21.29 26.87
C LEU A 16 23.16 -20.33 25.69
N ILE A 17 24.39 -20.40 25.12
CA ILE A 17 24.75 -19.56 23.96
C ILE A 17 24.00 -20.02 22.70
N ILE A 18 23.81 -21.34 22.51
CA ILE A 18 23.09 -21.87 21.32
C ILE A 18 21.57 -21.57 21.39
N CYS A 19 20.96 -21.53 22.59
CA CYS A 19 19.54 -21.17 22.74
C CYS A 19 19.27 -19.65 22.64
N SER A 20 20.25 -18.80 22.89
CA SER A 20 20.06 -17.32 22.88
C SER A 20 20.21 -16.72 21.46
N LEU A 21 21.00 -17.33 20.58
CA LEU A 21 21.25 -16.81 19.23
C LEU A 21 20.01 -16.73 18.34
N PRO A 22 19.16 -17.77 18.22
CA PRO A 22 17.95 -17.71 17.40
C PRO A 22 16.90 -16.74 17.97
N PHE A 23 16.81 -16.62 19.30
CA PHE A 23 15.86 -15.73 19.94
C PHE A 23 16.23 -14.26 19.73
N ASN A 24 17.49 -13.88 19.91
CA ASN A 24 17.96 -12.53 19.63
C ASN A 24 17.88 -12.16 18.15
N TYR A 25 18.14 -13.11 17.24
CA TYR A 25 17.99 -12.88 15.80
C TYR A 25 16.51 -12.69 15.41
N TYR A 26 15.61 -13.49 15.96
CA TYR A 26 14.17 -13.37 15.71
C TYR A 26 13.59 -12.05 16.29
N ALA A 27 13.99 -11.69 17.50
CA ALA A 27 13.61 -10.41 18.12
C ALA A 27 14.14 -9.20 17.31
N LYS A 28 15.36 -9.27 16.79
CA LYS A 28 15.95 -8.23 15.94
C LYS A 28 15.19 -8.09 14.62
N ILE A 29 14.83 -9.18 13.95
CA ILE A 29 14.02 -9.15 12.72
C ILE A 29 12.68 -8.48 12.98
N LYS A 30 12.01 -8.81 14.10
CA LYS A 30 10.71 -8.25 14.45
C LYS A 30 10.77 -6.73 14.69
N ASN A 31 11.87 -6.23 15.24
CA ASN A 31 12.07 -4.79 15.46
C ASN A 31 12.43 -4.01 14.18
N ASP A 32 13.01 -4.68 13.17
CA ASP A 32 13.41 -4.07 11.90
C ASP A 32 12.37 -4.23 10.78
N THR A 33 11.22 -4.89 11.07
CA THR A 33 10.17 -5.14 10.09
C THR A 33 9.38 -3.88 9.81
N ILE A 34 9.27 -3.52 8.54
CA ILE A 34 8.48 -2.40 8.03
C ILE A 34 7.19 -2.95 7.39
N LYS A 35 6.05 -2.45 7.83
CA LYS A 35 4.72 -2.80 7.31
C LYS A 35 4.20 -1.71 6.38
N ILE A 36 4.04 -2.07 5.10
CA ILE A 36 3.56 -1.18 4.05
C ILE A 36 2.16 -1.64 3.64
N VAL A 37 1.24 -0.69 3.53
CA VAL A 37 -0.17 -0.97 3.17
C VAL A 37 -0.54 -0.24 1.90
N SER A 38 -1.22 -0.94 0.98
CA SER A 38 -2.00 -0.35 -0.11
C SER A 38 -3.49 -0.51 0.16
N TRP A 39 -4.27 0.56 0.04
CA TRP A 39 -5.70 0.50 0.31
C TRP A 39 -6.50 1.56 -0.44
N ASN A 40 -7.36 1.14 -1.35
CA ASN A 40 -8.38 2.00 -1.93
C ASN A 40 -9.52 2.18 -0.91
N ILE A 41 -9.80 3.43 -0.51
CA ILE A 41 -10.77 3.76 0.54
C ILE A 41 -12.04 4.44 0.04
N GLN A 42 -12.20 4.61 -1.25
CA GLN A 42 -13.40 5.13 -1.91
C GLN A 42 -13.93 6.43 -1.26
N MET A 43 -13.12 7.48 -1.20
CA MET A 43 -13.52 8.81 -0.72
C MET A 43 -13.83 9.75 -1.89
N ILE A 44 -15.00 9.53 -2.52
CA ILE A 44 -15.47 10.23 -3.73
C ILE A 44 -15.81 11.70 -3.41
N PRO A 45 -15.49 12.65 -4.30
CA PRO A 45 -15.75 14.06 -4.06
C PRO A 45 -17.23 14.43 -3.99
N LYS A 46 -17.49 15.51 -3.30
CA LYS A 46 -18.85 16.03 -3.11
C LYS A 46 -19.57 16.40 -4.42
N ILE A 47 -18.84 16.77 -5.45
CA ILE A 47 -19.40 17.17 -6.74
C ILE A 47 -20.20 16.06 -7.44
N TYR A 48 -19.87 14.79 -7.15
CA TYR A 48 -20.61 13.63 -7.66
C TYR A 48 -21.78 13.20 -6.75
N ALA A 49 -22.19 14.05 -5.81
CA ALA A 49 -23.21 13.78 -4.79
C ALA A 49 -24.59 13.40 -5.32
N PRO A 50 -25.13 13.95 -6.42
CA PRO A 50 -26.45 13.56 -6.90
C PRO A 50 -26.56 12.05 -7.19
N PHE A 51 -25.49 11.48 -7.73
CA PHE A 51 -25.41 10.04 -8.07
C PHE A 51 -24.91 9.16 -6.91
N THR A 52 -24.40 9.77 -5.84
CA THR A 52 -23.71 9.06 -4.74
C THR A 52 -24.20 9.45 -3.36
N LYS A 53 -25.46 9.93 -3.25
CA LYS A 53 -26.04 10.41 -1.97
C LYS A 53 -25.89 9.39 -0.83
N LEU A 54 -26.08 8.10 -1.15
CA LEU A 54 -25.89 6.99 -0.21
C LEU A 54 -24.41 6.78 0.13
N ALA A 55 -23.52 6.82 -0.86
CA ALA A 55 -22.06 6.71 -0.67
C ALA A 55 -21.55 7.84 0.23
N ARG A 56 -21.97 9.10 0.02
CA ARG A 56 -21.58 10.25 0.86
C ARG A 56 -22.02 10.14 2.29
N LYS A 57 -23.25 9.71 2.54
CA LYS A 57 -23.74 9.47 3.91
C LYS A 57 -22.87 8.44 4.61
N LYS A 58 -22.49 7.39 3.89
CA LYS A 58 -21.61 6.35 4.38
C LYS A 58 -20.16 6.84 4.56
N GLN A 59 -19.64 7.72 3.68
CA GLN A 59 -18.31 8.34 3.85
C GLN A 59 -18.18 9.12 5.17
N LYS A 60 -19.19 9.93 5.53
CA LYS A 60 -19.21 10.65 6.81
C LYS A 60 -19.08 9.70 8.01
N VAL A 61 -19.65 8.51 7.93
CA VAL A 61 -19.55 7.48 8.98
C VAL A 61 -18.23 6.73 8.88
N ARG A 62 -17.79 6.37 7.67
CA ARG A 62 -16.56 5.60 7.45
C ARG A 62 -15.29 6.39 7.80
N THR A 63 -15.22 7.68 7.42
CA THR A 63 -14.01 8.51 7.62
C THR A 63 -13.48 8.46 9.06
N PRO A 64 -14.27 8.77 10.12
CA PRO A 64 -13.76 8.69 11.48
C PRO A 64 -13.40 7.26 11.91
N LYS A 65 -14.08 6.25 11.38
CA LYS A 65 -13.80 4.84 11.69
C LYS A 65 -12.51 4.36 11.03
N ILE A 66 -12.22 4.78 9.80
CA ILE A 66 -10.96 4.52 9.13
C ILE A 66 -9.81 5.19 9.89
N ILE A 67 -9.97 6.45 10.31
CA ILE A 67 -8.97 7.16 11.11
C ILE A 67 -8.71 6.43 12.44
N GLN A 68 -9.76 6.04 13.14
CA GLN A 68 -9.67 5.28 14.40
C GLN A 68 -8.92 3.96 14.17
N TYR A 69 -9.28 3.23 13.12
CA TYR A 69 -8.62 1.98 12.74
C TYR A 69 -7.14 2.18 12.43
N LEU A 70 -6.79 3.14 11.58
CA LEU A 70 -5.39 3.42 11.24
C LEU A 70 -4.56 3.86 12.46
N ASN A 71 -5.16 4.58 13.41
CA ASN A 71 -4.52 4.92 14.67
C ASN A 71 -4.29 3.70 15.58
N SER A 72 -5.12 2.66 15.50
CA SER A 72 -4.96 1.43 16.30
C SER A 72 -4.03 0.38 15.69
N THR A 73 -3.73 0.47 14.37
CA THR A 73 -2.86 -0.49 13.67
C THR A 73 -1.38 -0.17 13.85
N ASN A 74 -0.49 -1.13 13.56
CA ASN A 74 0.94 -0.93 13.63
C ASN A 74 1.59 -0.87 12.23
N PHE A 75 0.94 -0.17 11.29
CA PHE A 75 1.51 0.09 9.97
C PHE A 75 2.55 1.20 10.02
N ASP A 76 3.52 1.16 9.13
CA ASP A 76 4.61 2.13 9.06
C ASP A 76 4.44 3.11 7.90
N ILE A 77 3.98 2.60 6.75
CA ILE A 77 3.73 3.37 5.53
C ILE A 77 2.38 2.93 4.96
N ILE A 78 1.55 3.89 4.55
CA ILE A 78 0.23 3.63 4.00
C ILE A 78 0.06 4.40 2.69
N VAL A 79 -0.29 3.69 1.62
CA VAL A 79 -0.65 4.25 0.31
C VAL A 79 -2.16 4.12 0.14
N LEU A 80 -2.86 5.23 0.23
CA LEU A 80 -4.32 5.29 0.07
C LEU A 80 -4.67 5.71 -1.35
N GLN A 81 -5.67 5.08 -1.96
CA GLN A 81 -6.26 5.47 -3.22
C GLN A 81 -7.68 6.01 -3.03
N GLU A 82 -8.17 6.74 -4.03
CA GLU A 82 -9.47 7.42 -4.04
C GLU A 82 -9.68 8.46 -2.93
N VAL A 83 -8.62 9.07 -2.42
CA VAL A 83 -8.73 10.19 -1.47
C VAL A 83 -9.00 11.49 -2.23
N PHE A 84 -10.07 11.51 -3.03
CA PHE A 84 -10.40 12.63 -3.92
C PHE A 84 -11.03 13.82 -3.19
N ASP A 85 -11.77 13.62 -2.09
CA ASP A 85 -12.39 14.71 -1.34
C ASP A 85 -11.33 15.49 -0.55
N LYS A 86 -11.16 16.78 -0.91
CA LYS A 86 -10.15 17.66 -0.31
C LYS A 86 -10.36 17.86 1.21
N SER A 87 -11.61 17.83 1.69
CA SER A 87 -11.90 17.98 3.12
C SER A 87 -11.51 16.72 3.89
N ILE A 88 -11.75 15.56 3.29
CA ILE A 88 -11.39 14.27 3.86
C ILE A 88 -9.87 14.08 3.86
N SER A 89 -9.18 14.39 2.76
CA SER A 89 -7.71 14.29 2.71
C SER A 89 -7.03 15.18 3.76
N LYS A 90 -7.52 16.40 3.97
CA LYS A 90 -7.05 17.29 5.05
C LYS A 90 -7.34 16.69 6.43
N LYS A 91 -8.53 16.07 6.61
CA LYS A 91 -8.89 15.43 7.87
C LYS A 91 -7.98 14.22 8.16
N PHE A 92 -7.70 13.36 7.19
CA PHE A 92 -6.72 12.28 7.35
C PHE A 92 -5.34 12.80 7.77
N LYS A 93 -4.82 13.82 7.07
CA LYS A 93 -3.55 14.44 7.44
C LYS A 93 -3.54 14.94 8.88
N ASN A 94 -4.58 15.67 9.30
CA ASN A 94 -4.62 16.31 10.62
C ASN A 94 -4.80 15.30 11.76
N ASP A 95 -5.73 14.35 11.59
CA ASP A 95 -6.10 13.41 12.65
C ASP A 95 -5.11 12.23 12.80
N LEU A 96 -4.28 12.01 11.77
CA LEU A 96 -3.26 10.96 11.77
C LEU A 96 -1.83 11.49 11.98
N LYS A 97 -1.64 12.82 12.09
CA LYS A 97 -0.31 13.48 12.13
C LYS A 97 0.60 13.04 13.28
N ILE A 98 0.01 12.63 14.41
CA ILE A 98 0.80 12.15 15.57
C ILE A 98 1.45 10.82 15.24
N LYS A 99 0.74 9.92 14.58
CA LYS A 99 1.22 8.59 14.22
C LYS A 99 1.98 8.57 12.90
N TYR A 100 1.52 9.38 11.94
CA TYR A 100 2.11 9.52 10.60
C TYR A 100 2.45 10.98 10.35
N PRO A 101 3.56 11.49 10.91
CA PRO A 101 3.93 12.92 10.81
C PRO A 101 4.27 13.35 9.39
N TYR A 102 4.62 12.40 8.52
CA TYR A 102 4.96 12.69 7.13
C TYR A 102 3.86 12.24 6.19
N CYS A 103 3.48 13.13 5.28
CA CYS A 103 2.34 12.90 4.40
C CYS A 103 2.58 13.54 3.03
N LEU A 104 2.42 12.74 1.97
CA LEU A 104 2.21 13.26 0.62
C LEU A 104 0.71 13.37 0.35
N MET A 105 0.23 14.59 0.14
CA MET A 105 -1.16 14.85 -0.25
C MET A 105 -1.40 14.44 -1.72
N PRO A 106 -2.65 14.10 -2.10
CA PRO A 106 -2.98 13.80 -3.49
C PRO A 106 -2.53 14.92 -4.44
N GLN A 107 -1.72 14.56 -5.43
CA GLN A 107 -1.13 15.52 -6.37
C GLN A 107 -2.18 16.06 -7.35
N LYS A 108 -2.04 17.30 -7.74
CA LYS A 108 -2.90 17.99 -8.70
C LYS A 108 -2.13 19.11 -9.40
N GLU A 109 -2.30 19.22 -10.71
CA GLU A 109 -1.88 20.41 -11.45
C GLU A 109 -2.93 21.54 -11.29
N ASP A 110 -2.50 22.75 -10.99
CA ASP A 110 -3.37 23.85 -10.57
C ASP A 110 -4.34 24.34 -11.66
N PHE A 111 -3.98 24.22 -12.93
CA PHE A 111 -4.75 24.79 -14.06
C PHE A 111 -5.82 23.86 -14.65
N LYS A 112 -5.99 22.63 -14.14
CA LYS A 112 -6.97 21.69 -14.68
C LYS A 112 -8.21 21.60 -13.78
N PHE A 113 -9.40 21.74 -14.37
CA PHE A 113 -10.70 21.52 -13.70
C PHE A 113 -10.97 20.04 -13.43
N LYS A 114 -9.92 19.30 -13.06
CA LYS A 114 -10.00 17.88 -12.72
C LYS A 114 -9.80 17.69 -11.22
N LEU A 115 -10.23 16.54 -10.72
CA LEU A 115 -9.87 16.09 -9.38
C LEU A 115 -8.37 15.82 -9.29
N SER A 116 -7.84 15.73 -8.09
CA SER A 116 -6.47 15.29 -7.82
C SER A 116 -6.24 13.83 -8.26
N SER A 117 -5.01 13.34 -8.09
CA SER A 117 -4.68 11.93 -8.31
C SER A 117 -5.46 10.96 -7.42
N GLY A 118 -5.99 11.43 -6.29
CA GLY A 118 -6.62 10.60 -5.28
C GLY A 118 -5.64 9.73 -4.48
N VAL A 119 -4.34 9.78 -4.78
CA VAL A 119 -3.32 8.98 -4.09
C VAL A 119 -2.69 9.80 -2.97
N MET A 120 -2.76 9.27 -1.75
CA MET A 120 -2.18 9.87 -0.53
C MET A 120 -1.22 8.88 0.11
N ILE A 121 -0.04 9.35 0.53
CA ILE A 121 0.94 8.52 1.23
C ILE A 121 1.13 9.07 2.64
N LEU A 122 0.96 8.20 3.63
CA LEU A 122 1.19 8.49 5.05
C LEU A 122 2.40 7.68 5.51
N SER A 123 3.29 8.26 6.29
CA SER A 123 4.51 7.60 6.76
C SER A 123 4.88 8.02 8.18
N LYS A 124 5.36 7.05 8.97
CA LYS A 124 6.08 7.31 10.24
C LYS A 124 7.46 7.92 10.01
N TYR A 125 8.01 7.75 8.81
CA TYR A 125 9.37 8.12 8.45
C TYR A 125 9.38 9.33 7.50
N PRO A 126 10.44 10.15 7.51
CA PRO A 126 10.61 11.25 6.57
C PRO A 126 10.44 10.80 5.13
N LEU A 127 9.60 11.50 4.38
CA LEU A 127 9.39 11.26 2.96
C LEU A 127 9.61 12.54 2.13
N LYS A 128 10.14 12.37 0.94
CA LYS A 128 10.36 13.45 -0.04
C LYS A 128 9.80 13.03 -1.39
N LEU A 129 8.96 13.86 -2.00
CA LEU A 129 8.52 13.66 -3.38
C LEU A 129 9.72 13.76 -4.33
N ILE A 130 9.93 12.74 -5.14
CA ILE A 130 11.00 12.68 -6.15
C ILE A 130 10.44 12.99 -7.52
N LYS A 131 9.35 12.33 -7.92
CA LYS A 131 8.74 12.53 -9.23
C LYS A 131 7.23 12.28 -9.21
N PRO A 132 6.41 13.27 -9.54
CA PRO A 132 5.01 13.06 -9.91
C PRO A 132 4.92 12.67 -11.39
N VAL A 133 4.02 11.75 -11.71
CA VAL A 133 3.63 11.37 -13.08
C VAL A 133 2.12 11.44 -13.15
N ILE A 134 1.58 12.29 -14.03
CA ILE A 134 0.14 12.41 -14.26
C ILE A 134 -0.23 11.69 -15.54
N PHE A 135 -1.31 10.92 -15.51
CA PHE A 135 -1.80 10.16 -16.66
C PHE A 135 -2.84 10.98 -17.43
N ASP A 136 -2.45 11.55 -18.56
CA ASP A 136 -3.38 12.27 -19.46
C ASP A 136 -4.13 11.33 -20.43
N VAL A 137 -4.05 10.04 -20.21
CA VAL A 137 -4.57 8.97 -21.09
C VAL A 137 -5.80 8.25 -20.54
N SER A 138 -6.44 8.79 -19.49
CA SER A 138 -7.64 8.17 -18.90
C SER A 138 -8.89 8.36 -19.77
N LYS A 139 -9.78 7.36 -19.76
CA LYS A 139 -11.05 7.36 -20.52
C LYS A 139 -12.27 7.38 -19.59
N LYS A 140 -13.44 7.64 -20.17
CA LYS A 140 -14.75 7.63 -19.48
C LYS A 140 -14.76 8.46 -18.19
N SER A 141 -15.28 7.93 -17.08
CA SER A 141 -15.37 8.61 -15.78
C SER A 141 -14.02 9.05 -15.23
N ASP A 142 -12.95 8.32 -15.54
CA ASP A 142 -11.60 8.58 -15.02
C ASP A 142 -10.94 9.83 -15.64
N LYS A 143 -11.49 10.34 -16.78
CA LYS A 143 -11.11 11.65 -17.33
C LYS A 143 -11.30 12.81 -16.34
N GLY A 144 -12.22 12.67 -15.38
CA GLY A 144 -12.50 13.65 -14.33
C GLY A 144 -11.44 13.75 -13.24
N ALA A 145 -10.47 12.84 -13.20
CA ALA A 145 -9.40 12.82 -12.22
C ALA A 145 -8.02 12.88 -12.90
N GLN A 146 -7.04 13.45 -12.21
CA GLN A 146 -5.64 13.46 -12.63
C GLN A 146 -4.92 12.23 -12.04
N LYS A 147 -5.44 11.01 -12.36
CA LYS A 147 -4.79 9.78 -11.94
C LYS A 147 -3.32 9.80 -12.33
N GLY A 148 -2.48 9.11 -11.57
CA GLY A 148 -1.04 9.17 -11.78
C GLY A 148 -0.27 8.26 -10.85
N CYS A 149 1.05 8.41 -10.89
CA CYS A 149 1.98 7.77 -9.97
C CYS A 149 2.87 8.83 -9.31
N SER A 150 3.01 8.78 -8.00
CA SER A 150 3.91 9.66 -7.25
C SER A 150 5.04 8.84 -6.64
N LEU A 151 6.28 9.06 -7.09
CA LEU A 151 7.48 8.45 -6.50
C LEU A 151 7.97 9.30 -5.34
N VAL A 152 8.12 8.68 -4.17
CA VAL A 152 8.73 9.27 -2.98
C VAL A 152 9.98 8.51 -2.55
N GLU A 153 10.95 9.22 -1.99
CA GLU A 153 12.05 8.63 -1.20
C GLU A 153 11.62 8.67 0.27
N ILE A 154 11.72 7.55 0.95
CA ILE A 154 11.45 7.41 2.38
C ILE A 154 12.76 7.06 3.09
N LYS A 155 13.09 7.82 4.14
CA LYS A 155 14.31 7.62 4.92
C LYS A 155 13.99 6.87 6.21
N ILE A 156 14.31 5.58 6.25
CA ILE A 156 14.04 4.67 7.38
C ILE A 156 15.36 4.44 8.11
N ASN A 157 15.50 5.06 9.27
CA ASN A 157 16.79 5.15 9.97
C ASN A 157 17.86 5.75 9.02
N ASN A 158 18.94 5.04 8.76
CA ASN A 158 20.00 5.47 7.83
C ASN A 158 19.87 4.86 6.42
N LYS A 159 18.75 4.19 6.12
CA LYS A 159 18.51 3.51 4.83
C LYS A 159 17.45 4.25 4.05
N LYS A 160 17.43 4.06 2.72
CA LYS A 160 16.48 4.66 1.81
C LYS A 160 15.61 3.61 1.16
N LEU A 161 14.37 3.96 0.93
CA LEU A 161 13.38 3.20 0.17
C LEU A 161 12.71 4.14 -0.84
N LEU A 162 12.62 3.73 -2.10
CA LEU A 162 11.78 4.38 -3.09
C LEU A 162 10.41 3.70 -3.09
N LEU A 163 9.35 4.49 -3.02
CA LEU A 163 7.98 4.01 -3.06
C LEU A 163 7.16 4.82 -4.06
N GLY A 164 6.67 4.17 -5.11
CA GLY A 164 5.65 4.72 -5.99
C GLY A 164 4.25 4.42 -5.45
N GLY A 165 3.40 5.44 -5.38
CA GLY A 165 1.96 5.27 -5.09
C GLY A 165 1.13 5.57 -6.33
N THR A 166 0.22 4.67 -6.74
CA THR A 166 -0.56 4.81 -7.98
C THR A 166 -2.01 4.40 -7.84
N HIS A 167 -2.85 4.85 -8.80
CA HIS A 167 -4.20 4.34 -9.05
C HIS A 167 -4.48 4.45 -10.55
N LEU A 168 -4.66 3.31 -11.22
CA LEU A 168 -4.82 3.23 -12.67
C LEU A 168 -6.28 3.37 -13.11
N ASP A 169 -6.51 3.48 -14.43
CA ASP A 169 -7.84 3.59 -15.03
C ASP A 169 -8.70 2.37 -14.70
N SER A 170 -9.90 2.61 -14.18
CA SER A 170 -10.81 1.55 -13.74
C SER A 170 -11.62 0.92 -14.89
N LYS A 171 -11.63 1.54 -16.09
CA LYS A 171 -12.59 1.17 -17.15
C LYS A 171 -11.94 0.73 -18.46
N SER A 172 -10.70 1.14 -18.75
CA SER A 172 -10.09 0.95 -20.05
C SER A 172 -8.76 0.22 -19.96
N PRO A 173 -8.69 -1.05 -20.41
CA PRO A 173 -7.41 -1.78 -20.54
C PRO A 173 -6.40 -1.06 -21.42
N GLU A 174 -6.85 -0.38 -22.50
CA GLU A 174 -5.97 0.39 -23.38
C GLU A 174 -5.35 1.59 -22.65
N SER A 175 -6.14 2.29 -21.82
CA SER A 175 -5.62 3.37 -20.97
C SER A 175 -4.61 2.83 -19.98
N ARG A 176 -4.89 1.69 -19.32
CA ARG A 176 -3.95 1.06 -18.38
C ARG A 176 -2.65 0.63 -19.06
N SER A 177 -2.72 0.09 -20.28
CA SER A 177 -1.53 -0.26 -21.06
C SER A 177 -0.61 0.94 -21.29
N LEU A 178 -1.16 2.12 -21.61
CA LEU A 178 -0.40 3.36 -21.73
C LEU A 178 0.14 3.82 -20.35
N GLN A 179 -0.65 3.67 -19.29
CA GLN A 179 -0.25 4.03 -17.94
C GLN A 179 0.91 3.15 -17.43
N TYR A 180 0.94 1.84 -17.76
CA TYR A 180 2.09 0.97 -17.46
C TYR A 180 3.37 1.48 -18.12
N LYS A 181 3.30 1.88 -19.40
CA LYS A 181 4.43 2.45 -20.13
C LYS A 181 4.91 3.76 -19.50
N LEU A 182 3.98 4.66 -19.14
CA LEU A 182 4.32 5.92 -18.46
C LEU A 182 5.00 5.67 -17.11
N ILE A 183 4.52 4.72 -16.31
CA ILE A 183 5.20 4.32 -15.07
C ILE A 183 6.57 3.72 -15.37
N ALA A 184 6.65 2.84 -16.37
CA ALA A 184 7.91 2.22 -16.74
C ALA A 184 8.96 3.25 -17.15
N GLU A 185 8.62 4.19 -18.00
CA GLU A 185 9.54 5.19 -18.54
C GLU A 185 9.96 6.24 -17.50
N ASN A 186 9.04 6.63 -16.62
CA ASN A 186 9.27 7.72 -15.68
C ASN A 186 9.67 7.26 -14.27
N ILE A 187 9.34 6.04 -13.88
CA ILE A 187 9.56 5.52 -12.52
C ILE A 187 10.47 4.30 -12.54
N THR A 188 10.04 3.17 -13.16
CA THR A 188 10.81 1.95 -12.96
C THR A 188 12.14 1.98 -13.71
N LYS A 189 12.18 2.25 -15.00
CA LYS A 189 13.45 2.29 -15.78
C LYS A 189 14.50 3.24 -15.19
N PRO A 190 14.18 4.50 -14.82
CA PRO A 190 15.19 5.43 -14.28
C PRO A 190 15.64 5.09 -12.85
N PHE A 191 14.81 4.41 -12.05
CA PHE A 191 15.06 4.22 -10.62
C PHE A 191 15.31 2.76 -10.22
N LEU A 192 15.18 1.79 -11.14
CA LEU A 192 15.62 0.41 -10.92
C LEU A 192 17.14 0.34 -10.89
N ASN A 193 17.71 0.34 -9.68
CA ASN A 193 19.15 0.17 -9.45
C ASN A 193 19.36 -0.56 -8.12
N ASP A 194 20.57 -1.08 -7.91
CA ASP A 194 20.91 -1.86 -6.71
C ASP A 194 21.21 -1.00 -5.48
N SER A 195 21.23 0.33 -5.61
CA SER A 195 21.59 1.23 -4.52
C SER A 195 20.45 1.48 -3.55
N VAL A 196 19.22 1.68 -4.07
CA VAL A 196 18.02 1.96 -3.28
C VAL A 196 16.88 1.07 -3.78
N PRO A 197 16.27 0.23 -2.93
CA PRO A 197 15.17 -0.64 -3.35
C PRO A 197 13.94 0.18 -3.74
N LEU A 198 13.24 -0.27 -4.78
CA LEU A 198 12.00 0.33 -5.30
C LEU A 198 10.80 -0.58 -5.03
N LEU A 199 9.74 0.02 -4.47
CA LEU A 199 8.40 -0.55 -4.39
C LEU A 199 7.41 0.28 -5.19
N LEU A 200 6.35 -0.37 -5.66
CA LEU A 200 5.23 0.29 -6.34
C LEU A 200 3.92 -0.25 -5.80
N ALA A 201 3.14 0.59 -5.12
CA ALA A 201 1.92 0.22 -4.42
C ALA A 201 0.70 0.95 -4.98
N GLY A 202 -0.43 0.27 -5.09
CA GLY A 202 -1.67 0.91 -5.54
C GLY A 202 -2.76 -0.05 -5.97
N ASP A 203 -3.86 0.56 -6.43
CA ASP A 203 -4.93 -0.08 -7.18
C ASP A 203 -4.59 0.01 -8.68
N PHE A 204 -4.27 -1.13 -9.26
CA PHE A 204 -3.89 -1.23 -10.68
C PHE A 204 -5.09 -1.53 -11.59
N ASN A 205 -6.26 -1.84 -11.00
CA ASN A 205 -7.45 -2.21 -11.76
C ASN A 205 -7.23 -3.34 -12.79
N THR A 206 -6.18 -4.12 -12.60
CA THR A 206 -5.74 -5.23 -13.46
C THR A 206 -5.78 -6.51 -12.66
N ASN A 207 -6.57 -7.48 -13.09
CA ASN A 207 -6.75 -8.70 -12.33
C ASN A 207 -5.53 -9.62 -12.45
N PHE A 208 -5.14 -10.21 -11.34
CA PHE A 208 -4.06 -11.20 -11.27
C PHE A 208 -4.31 -12.38 -12.21
N ASN A 209 -3.23 -12.93 -12.75
CA ASN A 209 -3.25 -14.12 -13.62
C ASN A 209 -4.08 -13.92 -14.90
N THR A 210 -3.97 -12.76 -15.54
CA THR A 210 -4.56 -12.43 -16.83
C THR A 210 -3.47 -11.97 -17.82
N ALA A 211 -3.74 -12.05 -19.13
CA ALA A 211 -2.80 -11.54 -20.15
C ALA A 211 -2.50 -10.03 -19.96
N GLU A 212 -3.45 -9.26 -19.42
CA GLU A 212 -3.21 -7.86 -19.08
C GLU A 212 -2.22 -7.71 -17.91
N TYR A 213 -2.33 -8.58 -16.88
CA TYR A 213 -1.37 -8.64 -15.78
C TYR A 213 0.04 -8.99 -16.28
N ASP A 214 0.16 -9.97 -17.15
CA ASP A 214 1.46 -10.36 -17.73
C ASP A 214 2.08 -9.20 -18.51
N SER A 215 1.28 -8.50 -19.33
CA SER A 215 1.72 -7.29 -20.04
C SER A 215 2.18 -6.19 -19.09
N MET A 216 1.46 -5.98 -17.98
CA MET A 216 1.84 -5.02 -16.94
C MET A 216 3.20 -5.39 -16.33
N MET A 217 3.41 -6.65 -15.95
CA MET A 217 4.66 -7.12 -15.33
C MET A 217 5.86 -6.98 -16.27
N VAL A 218 5.68 -7.27 -17.55
CA VAL A 218 6.72 -7.06 -18.59
C VAL A 218 7.12 -5.59 -18.67
N ASN A 219 6.15 -4.66 -18.62
CA ASN A 219 6.44 -3.22 -18.66
C ASN A 219 7.14 -2.74 -17.38
N LEU A 220 6.62 -3.09 -16.21
CA LEU A 220 7.09 -2.57 -14.93
C LEU A 220 8.43 -3.16 -14.49
N LYS A 221 8.77 -4.38 -14.90
CA LYS A 221 9.98 -5.13 -14.50
C LYS A 221 10.15 -5.25 -12.97
N LEU A 222 9.05 -5.36 -12.27
CA LEU A 222 8.98 -5.58 -10.83
C LEU A 222 8.49 -7.01 -10.54
N ASN A 223 8.50 -7.40 -9.29
CA ASN A 223 8.02 -8.71 -8.85
C ASN A 223 6.79 -8.54 -7.96
N ASN A 224 5.91 -9.53 -7.98
CA ASN A 224 4.82 -9.68 -7.04
C ASN A 224 5.17 -10.77 -6.01
N TYR A 225 4.72 -10.61 -4.78
CA TYR A 225 4.80 -11.67 -3.77
C TYR A 225 3.44 -12.40 -3.73
N GLU A 226 3.47 -13.71 -3.74
CA GLU A 226 2.25 -14.52 -3.74
C GLU A 226 1.45 -14.34 -2.44
N LEU A 227 0.13 -14.37 -2.56
CA LEU A 227 -0.78 -14.36 -1.42
C LEU A 227 -1.08 -15.81 -1.02
N ASN A 228 -0.62 -16.19 0.16
CA ASN A 228 -0.99 -17.46 0.78
C ASN A 228 -2.27 -17.25 1.63
N ASP A 229 -3.41 -17.09 0.96
CA ASP A 229 -4.73 -16.84 1.56
C ASP A 229 -5.76 -17.68 0.81
N ASP A 230 -6.68 -18.33 1.50
CA ASP A 230 -7.79 -19.09 0.91
C ASP A 230 -8.68 -18.21 -0.01
N ARG A 231 -8.60 -16.91 0.19
CA ARG A 231 -9.33 -15.88 -0.55
C ARG A 231 -8.38 -14.76 -1.00
N PRO A 232 -7.50 -15.02 -2.00
CA PRO A 232 -6.45 -14.09 -2.41
C PRO A 232 -7.00 -12.92 -3.25
N TYR A 233 -8.10 -12.30 -2.79
CA TYR A 233 -8.75 -11.19 -3.48
C TYR A 233 -8.67 -9.91 -2.65
N THR A 234 -8.39 -8.79 -3.31
CA THR A 234 -8.43 -7.45 -2.72
C THR A 234 -9.77 -6.75 -2.96
N PHE A 235 -10.58 -7.29 -3.88
CA PHE A 235 -11.92 -6.83 -4.22
C PHE A 235 -12.81 -8.04 -4.54
N ASP A 236 -13.81 -8.36 -3.71
CA ASP A 236 -14.66 -9.52 -3.92
C ASP A 236 -16.13 -9.31 -3.51
N GLU A 237 -16.97 -10.27 -3.84
CA GLU A 237 -18.41 -10.28 -3.55
C GLU A 237 -18.78 -10.43 -2.07
N PHE A 238 -17.83 -10.84 -1.22
CA PHE A 238 -18.05 -10.97 0.22
C PHE A 238 -17.89 -9.64 0.95
N ASN A 239 -17.34 -8.64 0.25
CA ASN A 239 -17.28 -7.28 0.76
C ASN A 239 -18.69 -6.66 0.73
N THR A 240 -19.11 -6.05 1.84
CA THR A 240 -20.45 -5.49 2.03
C THR A 240 -20.82 -4.34 1.08
N TRP A 241 -19.87 -3.87 0.27
CA TRP A 241 -20.05 -2.80 -0.72
C TRP A 241 -20.20 -3.33 -2.15
N ASN A 242 -19.72 -4.55 -2.40
CA ASN A 242 -19.59 -5.08 -3.73
C ASN A 242 -20.82 -5.92 -4.14
N SER A 243 -21.03 -6.04 -5.44
CA SER A 243 -22.06 -6.90 -6.00
C SER A 243 -21.59 -8.36 -6.07
N LYS A 244 -22.53 -9.28 -6.18
CA LYS A 244 -22.25 -10.72 -6.40
C LYS A 244 -21.45 -10.94 -7.69
N GLY A 245 -20.61 -11.95 -7.69
CA GLY A 245 -19.82 -12.39 -8.83
C GLY A 245 -18.43 -11.77 -8.98
N TYR A 246 -18.10 -10.76 -8.20
CA TYR A 246 -16.74 -10.19 -8.23
C TYR A 246 -15.76 -11.03 -7.40
N LYS A 247 -14.61 -11.38 -8.02
CA LYS A 247 -13.48 -12.03 -7.38
C LYS A 247 -12.21 -11.54 -8.07
N SER A 248 -11.55 -10.51 -7.50
CA SER A 248 -10.45 -9.83 -8.17
C SER A 248 -9.32 -9.52 -7.19
N TRP A 249 -8.12 -9.84 -7.62
CA TRP A 249 -6.90 -9.33 -7.02
C TRP A 249 -6.36 -8.23 -7.93
N ILE A 250 -6.58 -6.97 -7.57
CA ILE A 250 -6.29 -5.77 -8.39
C ILE A 250 -5.46 -4.72 -7.66
N ASP A 251 -5.28 -4.86 -6.35
CA ASP A 251 -4.37 -4.03 -5.57
C ASP A 251 -3.04 -4.78 -5.38
N TYR A 252 -1.91 -4.09 -5.55
CA TYR A 252 -0.59 -4.69 -5.48
C TYR A 252 0.39 -3.83 -4.70
N ILE A 253 1.42 -4.49 -4.14
CA ILE A 253 2.66 -3.88 -3.69
C ILE A 253 3.80 -4.63 -4.38
N PHE A 254 4.14 -4.19 -5.58
CA PHE A 254 5.25 -4.73 -6.35
C PHE A 254 6.58 -4.30 -5.78
N TYR A 255 7.60 -5.12 -5.96
CA TYR A 255 8.94 -4.85 -5.46
C TYR A 255 10.03 -5.14 -6.48
N GLN A 256 11.11 -4.38 -6.40
CA GLN A 256 12.36 -4.68 -7.08
C GLN A 256 13.06 -5.84 -6.39
N LYS A 257 13.47 -6.88 -7.13
CA LYS A 257 14.35 -7.92 -6.60
C LYS A 257 15.73 -7.32 -6.34
N SER A 258 16.10 -7.18 -5.07
CA SER A 258 17.35 -6.54 -4.64
C SER A 258 17.88 -7.21 -3.37
N ARG A 259 19.22 -7.23 -3.21
CA ARG A 259 19.86 -7.71 -1.98
C ARG A 259 19.61 -6.79 -0.77
N ARG A 260 19.18 -5.55 -1.02
CA ARG A 260 18.93 -4.54 0.03
C ARG A 260 17.56 -4.64 0.68
N ILE A 261 16.68 -5.49 0.16
CA ILE A 261 15.36 -5.73 0.71
C ILE A 261 15.11 -7.23 0.84
N LYS A 262 14.50 -7.63 1.94
CA LYS A 262 13.94 -8.97 2.13
C LYS A 262 12.44 -8.82 2.33
N ILE A 263 11.66 -9.45 1.46
CA ILE A 263 10.23 -9.62 1.66
C ILE A 263 10.05 -10.73 2.69
N LEU A 264 9.23 -10.48 3.70
CA LEU A 264 8.92 -11.45 4.76
C LEU A 264 7.57 -12.09 4.50
N ASP A 265 6.55 -11.28 4.18
CA ASP A 265 5.18 -11.74 4.01
C ASP A 265 4.36 -10.74 3.21
N GLN A 266 3.26 -11.21 2.57
CA GLN A 266 2.22 -10.39 1.98
C GLN A 266 0.85 -11.03 2.25
N TYR A 267 -0.09 -10.23 2.75
CA TYR A 267 -1.41 -10.73 3.12
C TYR A 267 -2.51 -9.68 2.99
N VAL A 268 -3.76 -10.16 2.96
CA VAL A 268 -4.95 -9.32 2.86
C VAL A 268 -5.60 -9.14 4.22
N LEU A 269 -5.84 -7.89 4.64
CA LEU A 269 -6.64 -7.56 5.81
C LEU A 269 -8.01 -7.03 5.40
N ARG A 270 -9.04 -7.46 6.12
CA ARG A 270 -10.45 -7.17 5.85
C ARG A 270 -11.08 -6.39 7.01
N PRO A 271 -10.72 -5.09 7.17
CA PRO A 271 -11.17 -4.30 8.31
C PRO A 271 -12.66 -3.98 8.23
N VAL A 272 -13.36 -4.21 9.33
CA VAL A 272 -14.80 -3.98 9.44
C VAL A 272 -15.12 -2.96 10.52
N MET A 273 -16.29 -2.32 10.41
CA MET A 273 -16.87 -1.46 11.44
C MET A 273 -18.26 -1.95 11.85
N LYS A 274 -18.68 -1.62 13.07
CA LYS A 274 -20.08 -1.75 13.45
C LYS A 274 -20.87 -0.58 12.85
N PHE A 275 -21.88 -0.86 12.07
CA PHE A 275 -22.80 0.12 11.52
C PHE A 275 -24.24 -0.32 11.79
N LYS A 276 -24.97 0.43 12.65
CA LYS A 276 -26.26 0.04 13.19
C LYS A 276 -26.18 -1.34 13.88
N LYS A 277 -26.98 -2.31 13.46
CA LYS A 277 -26.99 -3.70 13.98
C LYS A 277 -26.09 -4.67 13.21
N SER A 278 -25.39 -4.20 12.15
CA SER A 278 -24.62 -5.05 11.23
C SER A 278 -23.12 -4.75 11.31
N LYS A 279 -22.28 -5.70 10.89
CA LYS A 279 -20.88 -5.46 10.50
C LYS A 279 -20.85 -4.97 9.05
N MET A 280 -19.94 -4.06 8.75
CA MET A 280 -19.75 -3.49 7.42
C MET A 280 -18.26 -3.29 7.16
N ASP A 281 -17.79 -3.57 5.97
CA ASP A 281 -16.40 -3.30 5.59
C ASP A 281 -16.11 -1.80 5.61
N LEU A 282 -14.88 -1.43 5.95
CA LEU A 282 -14.48 -0.02 6.02
C LEU A 282 -14.34 0.61 4.64
N ALA A 283 -14.05 -0.18 3.59
CA ALA A 283 -13.99 0.23 2.19
C ALA A 283 -14.44 -0.91 1.29
N ASP A 284 -14.66 -0.64 0.02
CA ASP A 284 -15.02 -1.64 -1.00
C ASP A 284 -13.82 -2.51 -1.45
N HIS A 285 -12.60 -2.03 -1.24
CA HIS A 285 -11.38 -2.82 -1.34
C HIS A 285 -10.90 -3.25 0.05
N TYR A 286 -10.20 -4.38 0.10
CA TYR A 286 -9.45 -4.83 1.26
C TYR A 286 -8.04 -4.24 1.25
N GLN A 287 -7.38 -4.29 2.39
CA GLN A 287 -6.00 -3.83 2.52
C GLN A 287 -5.04 -4.92 2.07
N LEU A 288 -4.10 -4.58 1.20
CA LEU A 288 -2.92 -5.40 0.97
C LEU A 288 -1.78 -4.90 1.84
N VAL A 289 -1.18 -5.81 2.61
CA VAL A 289 -0.06 -5.52 3.51
C VAL A 289 1.17 -6.26 3.03
N LEU A 290 2.30 -5.57 2.95
CA LEU A 290 3.62 -6.14 2.68
C LEU A 290 4.53 -5.91 3.88
N GLU A 291 5.15 -6.96 4.38
CA GLU A 291 6.16 -6.91 5.44
C GLU A 291 7.55 -7.09 4.85
N ILE A 292 8.44 -6.16 5.15
CA ILE A 292 9.80 -6.16 4.62
C ILE A 292 10.84 -5.87 5.69
N VAL A 293 12.08 -6.26 5.41
CA VAL A 293 13.28 -5.76 6.09
C VAL A 293 14.17 -5.09 5.06
N ILE A 294 14.62 -3.85 5.33
CA ILE A 294 15.62 -3.15 4.53
C ILE A 294 16.99 -3.48 5.14
N ARG A 295 17.91 -3.95 4.29
CA ARG A 295 19.26 -4.40 4.68
C ARG A 295 20.31 -3.33 4.46
#